data_ffba3945e98f30ae13b9a76dc8ec83f6
#
_entry.id   ffba3945e98f30ae13b9a76dc8ec83f6
#
_cell.length_a   1.000
_cell.length_b   1.000
_cell.length_c   1.000
_cell.angle_alpha   90.00
_cell.angle_beta   90.00
_cell.angle_gamma   90.00
#
_symmetry.space_group_name_H-M   'P 1'
#
loop_
_entity.id
_entity.type
_entity.pdbx_description
1 polymer ?
#
loop_
_entity_poly.entity_id
_entity_poly.type
_entity_poly.pdbx_seq_one_letter_code
_entity_poly.pdbx_strand_id
1 'polypeptide(L)'
;MLFFIPVTFLVACEGTDLIEPDNVSKEQISTQIIYNPTKYSKQKGDVFVKSSLPTTMAKQIPNACVTSIMEYANNKVFGGTVNEGAYILYYTQTYNSNPLIDGVSLDYIEPFVTHFFKTQTFTNYKSAIDAKHPVMTDVNSQIESSAHNVLCVGYNSNTGAAIYMDPELACMYSVNAGYFLQDYNIVLTGIK
;
A
#
# COMPACT_ATOMS: atom_id res chain seq x y z
N MET A 1 46.35 -28.70 1.63
CA MET A 1 45.69 -29.61 2.57
C MET A 1 45.00 -28.74 3.60
N LEU A 2 43.73 -28.38 3.35
CA LEU A 2 42.93 -27.53 4.23
C LEU A 2 42.02 -28.43 5.06
N PHE A 3 42.11 -28.29 6.37
CA PHE A 3 41.21 -28.99 7.30
C PHE A 3 39.97 -28.16 7.54
N PHE A 4 38.82 -28.74 7.21
CA PHE A 4 37.50 -28.24 7.62
C PHE A 4 37.17 -28.79 9.01
N ILE A 5 36.87 -27.90 9.95
CA ILE A 5 36.31 -28.25 11.27
C ILE A 5 34.83 -27.96 11.23
N PRO A 6 33.96 -28.95 11.47
CA PRO A 6 32.53 -28.70 11.62
C PRO A 6 32.24 -28.24 13.05
N VAL A 7 31.57 -27.09 13.17
CA VAL A 7 31.02 -26.60 14.44
C VAL A 7 29.63 -27.22 14.64
N THR A 8 29.56 -28.11 15.61
CA THR A 8 28.30 -28.74 16.05
C THR A 8 27.68 -27.85 17.15
N PHE A 9 26.50 -27.31 16.90
CA PHE A 9 25.69 -26.68 17.93
C PHE A 9 24.88 -27.76 18.67
N LEU A 10 25.20 -27.95 19.94
CA LEU A 10 24.40 -28.71 20.90
C LEU A 10 23.30 -27.80 21.43
N VAL A 11 22.06 -28.15 21.15
CA VAL A 11 20.88 -27.60 21.82
C VAL A 11 20.63 -28.47 23.05
N ALA A 12 20.84 -27.90 24.24
CA ALA A 12 20.42 -28.49 25.48
C ALA A 12 19.02 -27.98 25.82
N CYS A 13 18.04 -28.88 25.79
CA CYS A 13 16.74 -28.73 26.39
C CYS A 13 16.72 -29.60 27.65
N GLU A 14 16.63 -28.99 28.83
CA GLU A 14 16.09 -29.64 30.05
C GLU A 14 15.73 -28.56 31.07
N GLY A 15 14.49 -28.64 31.55
CA GLY A 15 14.00 -27.82 32.63
C GLY A 15 12.48 -27.98 32.77
N THR A 16 12.06 -29.13 33.33
CA THR A 16 10.71 -29.33 33.86
C THR A 16 10.56 -28.57 35.16
N ASP A 17 9.55 -27.67 35.26
CA ASP A 17 8.94 -27.32 36.54
C ASP A 17 7.46 -26.92 36.40
N LEU A 18 6.67 -27.77 36.98
CA LEU A 18 5.42 -27.59 37.77
C LEU A 18 4.39 -26.54 37.29
N ILE A 19 3.29 -27.14 36.91
CA ILE A 19 1.98 -26.56 36.62
C ILE A 19 1.39 -25.97 37.90
N GLU A 20 1.08 -24.67 37.93
CA GLU A 20 0.03 -24.11 38.76
C GLU A 20 -1.15 -23.72 37.88
N PRO A 21 -2.39 -24.10 38.27
CA PRO A 21 -3.58 -23.72 37.53
C PRO A 21 -4.09 -22.38 38.07
N ASP A 22 -4.48 -21.51 37.19
CA ASP A 22 -5.34 -20.33 37.35
C ASP A 22 -4.70 -19.04 36.85
N ASN A 23 -4.75 -18.90 35.54
CA ASN A 23 -5.08 -17.62 34.95
C ASN A 23 -5.63 -17.87 33.54
N VAL A 24 -6.95 -17.99 33.45
CA VAL A 24 -7.67 -17.87 32.20
C VAL A 24 -7.46 -16.44 31.71
N SER A 25 -6.34 -16.20 31.03
CA SER A 25 -6.18 -14.99 30.25
C SER A 25 -7.27 -15.06 29.18
N LYS A 26 -8.21 -14.11 29.27
CA LYS A 26 -9.16 -13.83 28.20
C LYS A 26 -8.32 -13.69 26.93
N GLU A 27 -8.33 -14.72 26.09
CA GLU A 27 -7.92 -14.60 24.71
C GLU A 27 -8.72 -13.44 24.14
N GLN A 28 -8.05 -12.31 23.98
CA GLN A 28 -8.50 -11.32 23.03
C GLN A 28 -8.46 -12.03 21.69
N ILE A 29 -9.61 -12.53 21.26
CA ILE A 29 -9.87 -12.85 19.86
C ILE A 29 -9.72 -11.51 19.15
N SER A 30 -8.49 -11.19 18.72
CA SER A 30 -8.27 -10.17 17.73
C SER A 30 -8.97 -10.72 16.50
N THR A 31 -10.16 -10.19 16.22
CA THR A 31 -10.79 -10.39 14.91
C THR A 31 -9.80 -9.83 13.90
N GLN A 32 -8.93 -10.70 13.36
CA GLN A 32 -8.12 -10.33 12.22
C GLN A 32 -9.11 -9.88 11.14
N ILE A 33 -9.06 -8.59 10.85
CA ILE A 33 -9.83 -8.04 9.73
C ILE A 33 -9.24 -8.69 8.48
N ILE A 34 -9.96 -9.68 7.95
CA ILE A 34 -9.53 -10.40 6.75
C ILE A 34 -9.61 -9.43 5.59
N TYR A 35 -8.49 -9.23 4.90
CA TYR A 35 -8.44 -8.50 3.63
C TYR A 35 -9.27 -9.25 2.61
N ASN A 36 -10.41 -8.67 2.26
CA ASN A 36 -11.31 -9.23 1.27
C ASN A 36 -11.75 -8.12 0.30
N PRO A 37 -10.86 -7.73 -0.62
CA PRO A 37 -11.19 -6.71 -1.60
C PRO A 37 -12.20 -7.25 -2.61
N THR A 38 -13.19 -6.44 -2.92
CA THR A 38 -14.18 -6.70 -3.96
C THR A 38 -13.99 -5.71 -5.10
N LYS A 39 -14.07 -6.20 -6.35
CA LYS A 39 -14.04 -5.31 -7.51
C LYS A 39 -15.12 -4.25 -7.35
N TYR A 40 -14.71 -3.00 -7.49
CA TYR A 40 -15.60 -1.86 -7.27
C TYR A 40 -16.77 -1.87 -8.27
N SER A 41 -17.96 -1.64 -7.74
CA SER A 41 -19.15 -1.27 -8.49
C SER A 41 -19.79 -0.06 -7.81
N LYS A 42 -20.27 0.91 -8.61
CA LYS A 42 -20.86 2.16 -8.12
C LYS A 42 -22.02 1.91 -7.16
N GLN A 43 -21.99 2.55 -6.00
CA GLN A 43 -22.99 2.40 -4.95
C GLN A 43 -23.48 3.78 -4.46
N LYS A 44 -24.68 3.78 -3.87
CA LYS A 44 -25.18 4.97 -3.15
C LYS A 44 -24.28 5.26 -1.94
N GLY A 45 -23.87 6.51 -1.80
CA GLY A 45 -23.01 6.95 -0.71
C GLY A 45 -21.53 6.99 -1.08
N ASP A 46 -21.15 6.68 -2.32
CA ASP A 46 -19.77 6.80 -2.77
C ASP A 46 -19.33 8.26 -2.84
N VAL A 47 -18.19 8.53 -2.22
CA VAL A 47 -17.52 9.83 -2.18
C VAL A 47 -16.14 9.65 -2.83
N PHE A 48 -15.77 10.54 -3.75
CA PHE A 48 -14.50 10.49 -4.47
C PHE A 48 -13.73 11.81 -4.40
N VAL A 49 -12.42 11.73 -4.56
CA VAL A 49 -11.56 12.90 -4.73
C VAL A 49 -11.94 13.72 -5.96
N LYS A 50 -12.46 13.06 -7.00
CA LYS A 50 -12.91 13.68 -8.25
C LYS A 50 -14.12 12.91 -8.80
N SER A 51 -15.12 13.62 -9.27
CA SER A 51 -16.42 13.03 -9.70
C SER A 51 -16.33 12.11 -10.93
N SER A 52 -15.30 12.24 -11.74
CA SER A 52 -15.12 11.52 -13.02
C SER A 52 -13.79 10.80 -13.12
N LEU A 53 -13.43 10.00 -12.10
CA LEU A 53 -12.24 9.15 -12.18
C LEU A 53 -12.52 7.92 -13.05
N PRO A 54 -11.57 7.54 -13.92
CA PRO A 54 -11.60 6.24 -14.57
C PRO A 54 -11.57 5.12 -13.54
N THR A 55 -12.39 4.09 -13.70
CA THR A 55 -12.40 2.91 -12.81
C THR A 55 -11.39 1.85 -13.22
N THR A 56 -10.64 2.10 -14.29
CA THR A 56 -9.57 1.25 -14.82
C THR A 56 -8.34 2.09 -15.13
N MET A 57 -7.18 1.44 -15.13
CA MET A 57 -5.90 1.99 -15.55
C MET A 57 -5.12 0.97 -16.38
N ALA A 58 -3.96 1.33 -16.92
CA ALA A 58 -3.03 0.36 -17.48
C ALA A 58 -2.57 -0.60 -16.37
N LYS A 59 -2.42 -1.88 -16.70
CA LYS A 59 -1.84 -2.83 -15.78
C LYS A 59 -0.37 -2.49 -15.56
N GLN A 60 0.08 -2.51 -14.31
CA GLN A 60 1.49 -2.25 -13.99
C GLN A 60 2.44 -3.26 -14.67
N ILE A 61 3.64 -2.82 -14.95
CA ILE A 61 4.79 -3.69 -15.18
C ILE A 61 5.14 -4.36 -13.83
N PRO A 62 5.65 -5.60 -13.79
CA PRO A 62 6.07 -6.22 -12.54
C PRO A 62 6.91 -5.27 -11.66
N ASN A 63 6.66 -5.26 -10.37
CA ASN A 63 7.30 -4.42 -9.35
C ASN A 63 7.06 -2.89 -9.46
N ALA A 64 6.28 -2.43 -10.43
CA ALA A 64 6.09 -1.01 -10.71
C ALA A 64 4.86 -0.38 -10.03
N CYS A 65 4.34 -0.95 -8.94
CA CYS A 65 3.12 -0.48 -8.30
C CYS A 65 3.19 1.00 -7.89
N VAL A 66 4.29 1.44 -7.29
CA VAL A 66 4.48 2.83 -6.87
C VAL A 66 4.47 3.79 -8.05
N THR A 67 5.26 3.51 -9.10
CA THR A 67 5.38 4.37 -10.28
C THR A 67 4.10 4.43 -11.10
N SER A 68 3.40 3.30 -11.24
CA SER A 68 2.09 3.23 -11.91
C SER A 68 1.02 4.05 -11.20
N ILE A 69 1.00 4.02 -9.86
CA ILE A 69 0.07 4.84 -9.08
C ILE A 69 0.42 6.32 -9.14
N MET A 70 1.70 6.66 -9.14
CA MET A 70 2.13 8.05 -9.32
C MET A 70 1.68 8.59 -10.67
N GLU A 71 1.80 7.80 -11.74
CA GLU A 71 1.26 8.18 -13.05
C GLU A 71 -0.25 8.39 -13.02
N TYR A 72 -0.99 7.45 -12.43
CA TYR A 72 -2.46 7.57 -12.31
C TYR A 72 -2.84 8.82 -11.51
N ALA A 73 -2.22 9.06 -10.36
CA ALA A 73 -2.48 10.23 -9.53
C ALA A 73 -2.19 11.53 -10.30
N ASN A 74 -1.02 11.61 -10.95
CA ASN A 74 -0.64 12.78 -11.74
C ASN A 74 -1.66 13.05 -12.85
N ASN A 75 -1.94 12.05 -13.69
CA ASN A 75 -2.68 12.26 -14.94
C ASN A 75 -4.21 12.28 -14.74
N LYS A 76 -4.75 11.44 -13.85
CA LYS A 76 -6.20 11.29 -13.70
C LYS A 76 -6.77 12.10 -12.56
N VAL A 77 -6.04 12.23 -11.45
CA VAL A 77 -6.51 13.04 -10.32
C VAL A 77 -6.17 14.52 -10.53
N PHE A 78 -4.89 14.81 -10.76
CA PHE A 78 -4.40 16.19 -10.80
C PHE A 78 -4.34 16.83 -12.20
N GLY A 79 -4.52 16.04 -13.26
CA GLY A 79 -4.57 16.57 -14.63
C GLY A 79 -3.21 16.90 -15.24
N GLY A 80 -2.14 16.32 -14.70
CA GLY A 80 -0.80 16.38 -15.29
C GLY A 80 -0.62 15.42 -16.47
N THR A 81 0.61 15.30 -16.95
CA THR A 81 0.95 14.52 -18.16
C THR A 81 2.24 13.72 -18.05
N VAL A 82 2.73 13.50 -16.82
CA VAL A 82 3.96 12.72 -16.60
C VAL A 82 3.67 11.23 -16.82
N ASN A 83 4.49 10.57 -17.60
CA ASN A 83 4.39 9.12 -17.82
C ASN A 83 5.21 8.34 -16.79
N GLU A 84 4.87 7.07 -16.62
CA GLU A 84 5.53 6.17 -15.66
C GLU A 84 7.04 6.07 -15.88
N GLY A 85 7.50 6.05 -17.14
CA GLY A 85 8.92 5.97 -17.47
C GLY A 85 9.77 7.11 -16.89
N ALA A 86 9.18 8.30 -16.72
CA ALA A 86 9.89 9.43 -16.10
C ALA A 86 10.14 9.18 -14.60
N TYR A 87 9.18 8.58 -13.90
CA TYR A 87 9.33 8.19 -12.50
C TYR A 87 10.38 7.09 -12.33
N ILE A 88 10.34 6.05 -13.19
CA ILE A 88 11.31 4.96 -13.20
C ILE A 88 12.72 5.49 -13.42
N LEU A 89 12.90 6.36 -14.42
CA LEU A 89 14.21 6.95 -14.74
C LEU A 89 14.75 7.77 -13.57
N TYR A 90 13.92 8.64 -12.98
CA TYR A 90 14.33 9.44 -11.83
C TYR A 90 14.73 8.56 -10.63
N TYR A 91 13.92 7.55 -10.29
CA TYR A 91 14.22 6.65 -9.19
C TYR A 91 15.55 5.93 -9.42
N THR A 92 15.74 5.36 -10.60
CA THR A 92 16.98 4.64 -10.97
C THR A 92 18.22 5.52 -10.84
N GLN A 93 18.14 6.76 -11.32
CA GLN A 93 19.27 7.69 -11.26
C GLN A 93 19.55 8.23 -9.85
N THR A 94 18.51 8.43 -9.05
CA THR A 94 18.62 9.05 -7.72
C THR A 94 19.05 8.05 -6.67
N TYR A 95 18.49 6.84 -6.70
CA TYR A 95 18.69 5.82 -5.65
C TYR A 95 19.60 4.67 -6.09
N ASN A 96 20.11 4.72 -7.33
CA ASN A 96 20.96 3.66 -7.92
C ASN A 96 20.33 2.25 -7.80
N SER A 97 19.01 2.16 -7.98
CA SER A 97 18.21 0.93 -7.91
C SER A 97 17.16 0.94 -9.02
N ASN A 98 16.86 -0.22 -9.59
CA ASN A 98 15.86 -0.33 -10.65
C ASN A 98 14.51 -0.76 -10.08
N PRO A 99 13.48 0.12 -10.05
CA PRO A 99 12.19 -0.23 -9.46
C PRO A 99 11.44 -1.34 -10.21
N LEU A 100 11.84 -1.67 -11.43
CA LEU A 100 11.27 -2.80 -12.19
C LEU A 100 11.84 -4.16 -11.77
N ILE A 101 12.96 -4.17 -11.04
CA ILE A 101 13.61 -5.38 -10.55
C ILE A 101 13.29 -5.57 -9.06
N ASP A 102 13.54 -4.53 -8.27
CA ASP A 102 13.52 -4.62 -6.81
C ASP A 102 12.27 -3.99 -6.18
N GLY A 103 11.41 -3.34 -6.99
CA GLY A 103 10.37 -2.46 -6.47
C GLY A 103 10.94 -1.12 -5.96
N VAL A 104 10.10 -0.30 -5.37
CA VAL A 104 10.51 0.91 -4.65
C VAL A 104 10.67 0.55 -3.17
N SER A 105 11.88 0.72 -2.63
CA SER A 105 12.15 0.46 -1.22
C SER A 105 11.30 1.36 -0.31
N LEU A 106 10.81 0.81 0.79
CA LEU A 106 10.03 1.55 1.80
C LEU A 106 10.76 2.80 2.28
N ASP A 107 12.08 2.74 2.47
CA ASP A 107 12.90 3.87 2.90
C ASP A 107 12.91 5.04 1.90
N TYR A 108 12.62 4.76 0.63
CA TYR A 108 12.67 5.75 -0.45
C TYR A 108 11.29 6.18 -0.96
N ILE A 109 10.20 5.52 -0.56
CA ILE A 109 8.85 5.87 -1.06
C ILE A 109 8.52 7.33 -0.76
N GLU A 110 8.62 7.75 0.50
CA GLU A 110 8.26 9.12 0.88
C GLU A 110 9.15 10.18 0.19
N PRO A 111 10.48 10.15 0.25
CA PRO A 111 11.32 11.12 -0.46
C PRO A 111 11.13 11.07 -1.97
N PHE A 112 10.86 9.91 -2.56
CA PHE A 112 10.57 9.77 -3.99
C PHE A 112 9.25 10.44 -4.37
N VAL A 113 8.18 10.15 -3.66
CA VAL A 113 6.85 10.71 -3.92
C VAL A 113 6.85 12.23 -3.69
N THR A 114 7.45 12.68 -2.59
CA THR A 114 7.52 14.11 -2.25
C THR A 114 8.37 14.93 -3.23
N HIS A 115 9.22 14.30 -4.03
CA HIS A 115 9.90 15.01 -5.13
C HIS A 115 8.90 15.53 -6.17
N PHE A 116 7.90 14.74 -6.53
CA PHE A 116 6.95 15.05 -7.61
C PHE A 116 5.62 15.64 -7.14
N PHE A 117 5.23 15.33 -5.91
CA PHE A 117 3.94 15.74 -5.35
C PHE A 117 4.09 16.63 -4.13
N LYS A 118 3.15 17.53 -3.95
CA LYS A 118 2.90 18.19 -2.68
C LYS A 118 2.18 17.20 -1.79
N THR A 119 2.63 17.09 -0.55
CA THR A 119 2.08 16.14 0.44
C THR A 119 1.69 16.85 1.71
N GLN A 120 0.86 16.21 2.53
CA GLN A 120 0.53 16.67 3.88
C GLN A 120 0.49 15.50 4.85
N THR A 121 0.55 15.79 6.13
CA THR A 121 0.42 14.80 7.19
C THR A 121 -0.93 14.09 7.09
N PHE A 122 -0.90 12.78 7.19
CA PHE A 122 -2.08 11.94 7.20
C PHE A 122 -2.80 12.04 8.56
N THR A 123 -4.12 12.20 8.53
CA THR A 123 -4.99 12.11 9.71
C THR A 123 -5.91 10.89 9.63
N ASN A 124 -6.68 10.81 8.56
CA ASN A 124 -7.43 9.63 8.16
C ASN A 124 -7.83 9.76 6.68
N TYR A 125 -8.07 8.63 6.02
CA TYR A 125 -8.35 8.63 4.57
C TYR A 125 -9.65 9.35 4.21
N LYS A 126 -10.70 9.31 5.04
CA LYS A 126 -11.98 9.98 4.75
C LYS A 126 -11.79 11.50 4.73
N SER A 127 -11.11 12.05 5.73
CA SER A 127 -10.81 13.48 5.76
C SER A 127 -9.96 13.92 4.56
N ALA A 128 -8.99 13.11 4.14
CA ALA A 128 -8.20 13.39 2.95
C ALA A 128 -9.07 13.38 1.68
N ILE A 129 -9.92 12.35 1.51
CA ILE A 129 -10.83 12.25 0.35
C ILE A 129 -11.85 13.40 0.32
N ASP A 130 -12.40 13.80 1.46
CA ASP A 130 -13.32 14.96 1.55
C ASP A 130 -12.62 16.25 1.14
N ALA A 131 -11.34 16.41 1.48
CA ALA A 131 -10.49 17.52 1.03
C ALA A 131 -10.02 17.37 -0.43
N LYS A 132 -10.46 16.34 -1.17
CA LYS A 132 -10.08 16.03 -2.56
C LYS A 132 -8.63 15.58 -2.73
N HIS A 133 -8.06 15.00 -1.71
CA HIS A 133 -6.69 14.52 -1.67
C HIS A 133 -6.67 12.99 -1.64
N PRO A 134 -6.13 12.32 -2.67
CA PRO A 134 -5.96 10.87 -2.65
C PRO A 134 -4.84 10.48 -1.68
N VAL A 135 -4.89 9.23 -1.21
CA VAL A 135 -3.89 8.69 -0.28
C VAL A 135 -3.17 7.52 -0.94
N MET A 136 -1.86 7.63 -1.10
CA MET A 136 -1.01 6.48 -1.40
C MET A 136 -0.83 5.66 -0.12
N THR A 137 -1.06 4.37 -0.21
CA THR A 137 -0.96 3.44 0.90
C THR A 137 -0.59 2.05 0.38
N ASP A 138 -0.28 1.14 1.27
CA ASP A 138 0.00 -0.24 0.94
C ASP A 138 -1.13 -1.18 1.39
N VAL A 139 -1.23 -2.30 0.70
CA VAL A 139 -2.10 -3.44 1.01
C VAL A 139 -1.33 -4.73 0.74
N ASN A 140 -1.84 -5.86 1.19
CA ASN A 140 -1.31 -7.13 0.72
C ASN A 140 -1.69 -7.34 -0.75
N SER A 141 -0.72 -7.71 -1.58
CA SER A 141 -1.00 -8.10 -2.97
C SER A 141 -1.98 -9.28 -2.99
N GLN A 142 -2.88 -9.28 -3.98
CA GLN A 142 -3.78 -10.41 -4.22
C GLN A 142 -3.14 -11.50 -5.12
N ILE A 143 -2.00 -11.19 -5.73
CA ILE A 143 -1.28 -12.08 -6.64
C ILE A 143 0.00 -12.61 -5.99
N GLU A 144 0.71 -11.74 -5.27
CA GLU A 144 2.00 -12.05 -4.64
C GLU A 144 1.89 -11.92 -3.12
N SER A 145 2.75 -12.61 -2.38
CA SER A 145 2.81 -12.52 -0.91
C SER A 145 3.67 -11.33 -0.44
N SER A 146 3.53 -10.18 -1.08
CA SER A 146 4.33 -8.99 -0.83
C SER A 146 3.44 -7.77 -0.54
N ALA A 147 4.03 -6.72 0.02
CA ALA A 147 3.39 -5.41 0.12
C ALA A 147 3.14 -4.84 -1.28
N HIS A 148 1.96 -4.26 -1.48
CA HIS A 148 1.53 -3.73 -2.76
C HIS A 148 0.97 -2.32 -2.60
N ASN A 149 1.46 -1.40 -3.43
CA ASN A 149 1.07 -0.01 -3.38
C ASN A 149 -0.21 0.26 -4.16
N VAL A 150 -1.15 0.96 -3.53
CA VAL A 150 -2.45 1.34 -4.11
C VAL A 150 -2.76 2.82 -3.85
N LEU A 151 -3.71 3.39 -4.58
CA LEU A 151 -4.17 4.76 -4.38
C LEU A 151 -5.62 4.78 -3.88
N CYS A 152 -5.82 5.11 -2.62
CA CYS A 152 -7.17 5.38 -2.11
C CYS A 152 -7.70 6.68 -2.73
N VAL A 153 -8.79 6.55 -3.47
CA VAL A 153 -9.41 7.65 -4.25
C VAL A 153 -10.83 7.96 -3.81
N GLY A 154 -11.39 7.17 -2.91
CA GLY A 154 -12.76 7.33 -2.45
C GLY A 154 -13.11 6.47 -1.25
N TYR A 155 -14.33 6.64 -0.78
CA TYR A 155 -14.94 5.78 0.23
C TYR A 155 -16.46 5.75 0.08
N ASN A 156 -17.10 4.75 0.66
CA ASN A 156 -18.55 4.71 0.75
C ASN A 156 -19.00 5.24 2.11
N SER A 157 -19.77 6.31 2.14
CA SER A 157 -20.22 6.98 3.38
C SER A 157 -21.19 6.14 4.22
N ASN A 158 -21.88 5.17 3.62
CA ASN A 158 -22.83 4.30 4.31
C ASN A 158 -22.16 3.13 5.00
N THR A 159 -21.15 2.54 4.36
CA THR A 159 -20.46 1.35 4.85
C THR A 159 -19.10 1.65 5.48
N GLY A 160 -18.51 2.80 5.16
CA GLY A 160 -17.14 3.14 5.52
C GLY A 160 -16.07 2.41 4.71
N ALA A 161 -16.45 1.62 3.70
CA ALA A 161 -15.49 0.93 2.86
C ALA A 161 -14.64 1.93 2.07
N ALA A 162 -13.33 1.71 2.03
CA ALA A 162 -12.41 2.49 1.20
C ALA A 162 -12.48 2.01 -0.26
N ILE A 163 -12.28 2.94 -1.20
CA ILE A 163 -12.24 2.66 -2.63
C ILE A 163 -10.86 3.07 -3.13
N TYR A 164 -10.14 2.12 -3.73
CA TYR A 164 -8.79 2.35 -4.21
C TYR A 164 -8.59 1.88 -5.64
N MET A 165 -7.67 2.51 -6.33
CA MET A 165 -7.14 2.07 -7.62
C MET A 165 -5.98 1.11 -7.38
N ASP A 166 -6.05 -0.04 -7.99
CA ASP A 166 -5.06 -1.10 -7.90
C ASP A 166 -4.34 -1.26 -9.26
N PRO A 167 -3.04 -1.00 -9.34
CA PRO A 167 -2.29 -1.09 -10.59
C PRO A 167 -1.98 -2.54 -10.99
N GLU A 168 -1.91 -3.47 -10.04
CA GLU A 168 -1.70 -4.90 -10.29
C GLU A 168 -2.91 -5.54 -10.97
N LEU A 169 -4.11 -5.15 -10.54
CA LEU A 169 -5.38 -5.62 -11.05
C LEU A 169 -5.99 -4.68 -12.11
N ALA A 170 -5.35 -3.56 -12.37
CA ALA A 170 -5.71 -2.56 -13.38
C ALA A 170 -7.12 -1.96 -13.23
N CYS A 171 -7.71 -2.01 -12.04
CA CYS A 171 -9.06 -1.49 -11.78
C CYS A 171 -9.29 -1.09 -10.32
N MET A 172 -10.41 -0.42 -10.06
CA MET A 172 -10.80 -0.06 -8.70
C MET A 172 -11.34 -1.27 -7.93
N TYR A 173 -11.01 -1.26 -6.62
CA TYR A 173 -11.52 -2.18 -5.62
C TYR A 173 -12.11 -1.44 -4.43
N SER A 174 -12.94 -2.14 -3.69
CA SER A 174 -13.50 -1.69 -2.41
C SER A 174 -13.09 -2.67 -1.31
N VAL A 175 -12.70 -2.14 -0.16
CA VAL A 175 -12.23 -2.93 0.98
C VAL A 175 -12.70 -2.31 2.29
N ASN A 176 -12.88 -3.14 3.32
CA ASN A 176 -13.18 -2.65 4.67
C ASN A 176 -12.13 -1.63 5.13
N ALA A 177 -12.60 -0.51 5.67
CA ALA A 177 -11.76 0.62 6.08
C ALA A 177 -10.66 0.29 7.09
N GLY A 178 -10.88 -0.71 7.96
CA GLY A 178 -9.87 -1.13 8.95
C GLY A 178 -8.68 -1.88 8.38
N TYR A 179 -8.71 -2.25 7.12
CA TYR A 179 -7.61 -2.93 6.45
C TYR A 179 -6.61 -1.97 5.79
N PHE A 180 -7.05 -0.77 5.52
CA PHE A 180 -6.21 0.25 4.90
C PHE A 180 -5.19 0.79 5.89
N LEU A 181 -4.02 1.14 5.42
CA LEU A 181 -3.10 1.98 6.17
C LEU A 181 -2.13 1.18 7.02
N GLN A 182 -1.33 0.38 6.35
CA GLN A 182 -0.33 -0.46 6.99
C GLN A 182 0.96 0.33 7.32
N ASP A 183 1.92 0.28 6.44
CA ASP A 183 3.27 0.73 6.76
C ASP A 183 3.48 2.23 6.49
N TYR A 184 2.77 2.80 5.53
CA TYR A 184 2.84 4.24 5.23
C TYR A 184 1.55 4.78 4.63
N ASN A 185 1.34 6.09 4.77
CA ASN A 185 0.20 6.80 4.22
C ASN A 185 0.63 8.20 3.78
N ILE A 186 0.64 8.44 2.47
CA ILE A 186 1.06 9.70 1.89
C ILE A 186 -0.14 10.38 1.25
N VAL A 187 -0.60 11.47 1.86
CA VAL A 187 -1.69 12.29 1.29
C VAL A 187 -1.12 13.18 0.20
N LEU A 188 -1.62 13.04 -1.02
CA LEU A 188 -1.19 13.84 -2.17
C LEU A 188 -2.12 15.05 -2.31
N THR A 189 -1.57 16.27 -2.26
CA THR A 189 -2.35 17.51 -2.33
C THR A 189 -2.23 18.24 -3.66
N GLY A 190 -1.32 17.81 -4.53
CA GLY A 190 -1.09 18.37 -5.86
C GLY A 190 0.24 17.94 -6.45
N ILE A 191 0.47 18.27 -7.70
CA ILE A 191 1.76 18.11 -8.37
C ILE A 191 2.66 19.33 -8.08
N LYS A 192 3.99 19.10 -8.12
CA LYS A 192 5.00 20.17 -8.01
C LYS A 192 5.36 20.75 -9.36
#